data_bf91f24edd3ae1863eacc70193739452
#
_entry.id   bf91f24edd3ae1863eacc70193739452
#
_cell.length_a   1.000
_cell.length_b   1.000
_cell.length_c   1.000
_cell.angle_alpha   90.00
_cell.angle_beta   90.00
_cell.angle_gamma   90.00
#
_symmetry.space_group_name_H-M   'P 1'
#
loop_
_entity.id
_entity.type
_entity.pdbx_description
1 polymer ?
#
loop_
_entity_poly.entity_id
_entity_poly.type
_entity_poly.pdbx_seq_one_letter_code
_entity_poly.pdbx_strand_id
1 'polypeptide(L)'
;MFKVCNLIDEFTRQHLAFRVERRMGAADVIEMLDLAALTHGAPQVLRADNGPEFIAAALGRWASEHDTLQAFIPPGQPWHNGFVESLHNRMRDELLEDNMFEGLDHARALIGAWSQRYNEEHPHSALGWLSPNQYARQWAQHHQ
;
A
#
# COMPACT_ATOMS: atom_id res chain seq x y z
N MET A 1 -19.75 -7.29 -0.93
CA MET A 1 -18.33 -7.57 -0.67
C MET A 1 -17.46 -6.72 -1.59
N PHE A 2 -16.36 -6.24 -1.11
CA PHE A 2 -15.42 -5.44 -1.89
C PHE A 2 -13.99 -5.88 -1.61
N LYS A 3 -13.08 -5.47 -2.49
CA LYS A 3 -11.65 -5.75 -2.38
C LYS A 3 -10.88 -4.49 -2.08
N VAL A 4 -9.82 -4.61 -1.30
CA VAL A 4 -8.92 -3.50 -0.95
C VAL A 4 -7.52 -3.83 -1.46
N CYS A 5 -6.94 -2.90 -2.21
CA CYS A 5 -5.54 -2.96 -2.61
C CYS A 5 -4.77 -1.88 -1.86
N ASN A 6 -3.68 -2.25 -1.22
CA ASN A 6 -2.86 -1.36 -0.42
C ASN A 6 -1.46 -1.19 -1.01
N LEU A 7 -0.92 0.01 -0.89
CA LEU A 7 0.45 0.32 -1.26
C LEU A 7 1.19 0.86 -0.04
N ILE A 8 2.32 0.23 0.30
CA ILE A 8 3.12 0.61 1.46
C ILE A 8 4.56 0.92 1.03
N ASP A 9 5.17 1.91 1.67
CA ASP A 9 6.60 2.15 1.59
C ASP A 9 7.29 1.26 2.62
N GLU A 10 8.07 0.29 2.18
CA GLU A 10 8.72 -0.66 3.09
C GLU A 10 9.78 -0.01 3.99
N PHE A 11 10.37 1.10 3.56
CA PHE A 11 11.39 1.82 4.33
C PHE A 11 10.77 2.62 5.48
N THR A 12 9.77 3.45 5.15
CA THR A 12 9.12 4.32 6.14
C THR A 12 7.92 3.66 6.82
N ARG A 13 7.41 2.56 6.27
CA ARG A 13 6.16 1.90 6.67
C ARG A 13 4.92 2.75 6.41
N GLN A 14 5.04 3.84 5.66
CA GLN A 14 3.89 4.67 5.31
C GLN A 14 2.92 3.93 4.42
N HIS A 15 1.64 4.06 4.71
CA HIS A 15 0.56 3.63 3.83
C HIS A 15 0.38 4.74 2.80
N LEU A 16 0.85 4.49 1.57
CA LEU A 16 0.94 5.52 0.54
C LEU A 16 -0.35 5.70 -0.24
N ALA A 17 -1.09 4.62 -0.46
CA ALA A 17 -2.30 4.64 -1.25
C ALA A 17 -3.13 3.38 -1.00
N PHE A 18 -4.40 3.46 -1.32
CA PHE A 18 -5.28 2.31 -1.34
C PHE A 18 -6.34 2.47 -2.42
N ARG A 19 -6.92 1.34 -2.83
CA ARG A 19 -8.04 1.32 -3.75
C ARG A 19 -9.09 0.35 -3.24
N VAL A 20 -10.34 0.73 -3.27
CA VAL A 20 -11.47 -0.09 -2.82
C VAL A 20 -12.44 -0.22 -3.98
N GLU A 21 -12.66 -1.44 -4.43
CA GLU A 21 -13.56 -1.74 -5.54
C GLU A 21 -14.27 -3.06 -5.31
N ARG A 22 -15.45 -3.22 -5.88
CA ARG A 22 -16.14 -4.53 -5.86
C ARG A 22 -15.37 -5.53 -6.71
N ARG A 23 -14.79 -5.07 -7.83
CA ARG A 23 -13.89 -5.84 -8.69
C ARG A 23 -12.65 -5.02 -8.93
N MET A 24 -11.50 -5.58 -8.60
CA MET A 24 -10.22 -4.91 -8.76
C MET A 24 -9.64 -5.28 -10.13
N GLY A 25 -9.61 -4.31 -11.05
CA GLY A 25 -9.03 -4.50 -12.36
C GLY A 25 -7.64 -3.89 -12.47
N ALA A 26 -6.96 -4.18 -13.59
CA ALA A 26 -5.63 -3.63 -13.85
C ALA A 26 -5.65 -2.11 -13.88
N ALA A 27 -6.67 -1.51 -14.50
CA ALA A 27 -6.79 -0.05 -14.57
C ALA A 27 -6.87 0.59 -13.18
N ASP A 28 -7.56 -0.06 -12.23
CA ASP A 28 -7.68 0.43 -10.86
C ASP A 28 -6.33 0.47 -10.16
N VAL A 29 -5.53 -0.58 -10.31
CA VAL A 29 -4.20 -0.67 -9.71
C VAL A 29 -3.26 0.37 -10.32
N ILE A 30 -3.26 0.51 -11.64
CA ILE A 30 -2.41 1.47 -12.35
C ILE A 30 -2.78 2.91 -11.95
N GLU A 31 -4.06 3.22 -11.85
CA GLU A 31 -4.51 4.54 -11.42
C GLU A 31 -4.04 4.86 -10.00
N MET A 32 -4.10 3.88 -9.10
CA MET A 32 -3.56 4.02 -7.74
C MET A 32 -2.06 4.30 -7.75
N LEU A 33 -1.30 3.56 -8.55
CA LEU A 33 0.14 3.76 -8.68
C LEU A 33 0.49 5.13 -9.28
N ASP A 34 -0.25 5.56 -10.30
CA ASP A 34 -0.05 6.87 -10.91
C ASP A 34 -0.25 8.00 -9.91
N LEU A 35 -1.31 7.94 -9.14
CA LEU A 35 -1.59 8.95 -8.11
C LEU A 35 -0.51 8.96 -7.02
N ALA A 36 -0.07 7.80 -6.58
CA ALA A 36 1.00 7.69 -5.59
C ALA A 36 2.32 8.23 -6.14
N ALA A 37 2.63 7.96 -7.41
CA ALA A 37 3.85 8.44 -8.05
C ALA A 37 3.84 9.97 -8.21
N LEU A 38 2.70 10.58 -8.46
CA LEU A 38 2.58 12.04 -8.51
C LEU A 38 2.90 12.68 -7.17
N THR A 39 2.54 12.03 -6.08
CA THR A 39 2.75 12.56 -4.72
C THR A 39 4.15 12.26 -4.18
N HIS A 40 4.64 11.04 -4.40
CA HIS A 40 5.86 10.53 -3.76
C HIS A 40 7.01 10.28 -4.73
N GLY A 41 6.78 10.40 -6.03
CA GLY A 41 7.73 9.98 -7.07
C GLY A 41 7.59 8.50 -7.38
N ALA A 42 8.12 8.07 -8.52
CA ALA A 42 8.13 6.66 -8.90
C ALA A 42 9.11 5.89 -8.01
N PRO A 43 8.74 4.69 -7.53
CA PRO A 43 9.64 3.89 -6.70
C PRO A 43 10.80 3.35 -7.51
N GLN A 44 11.92 3.06 -6.85
CA GLN A 44 13.03 2.34 -7.47
C GLN A 44 12.67 0.87 -7.66
N VAL A 45 11.98 0.30 -6.71
CA VAL A 45 11.56 -1.11 -6.73
C VAL A 45 10.08 -1.21 -6.34
N LEU A 46 9.32 -1.94 -7.14
CA LEU A 46 7.92 -2.28 -6.84
C LEU A 46 7.86 -3.78 -6.54
N ARG A 47 7.37 -4.12 -5.35
CA ARG A 47 7.19 -5.51 -4.94
C ARG A 47 5.71 -5.87 -4.95
N ALA A 48 5.38 -6.94 -5.66
CA ALA A 48 4.01 -7.44 -5.76
C ALA A 48 4.00 -8.95 -5.88
N ASP A 49 2.91 -9.58 -5.47
CA ASP A 49 2.72 -10.99 -5.71
C ASP A 49 2.33 -11.24 -7.18
N ASN A 50 2.31 -12.52 -7.57
CA ASN A 50 1.87 -12.94 -8.89
C ASN A 50 0.34 -13.00 -8.91
N GLY A 51 -0.31 -11.85 -8.93
CA GLY A 51 -1.75 -11.75 -9.07
C GLY A 51 -2.23 -12.24 -10.44
N PRO A 52 -3.49 -11.99 -10.80
CA PRO A 52 -4.00 -12.35 -12.14
C PRO A 52 -3.09 -11.83 -13.25
N GLU A 53 -2.93 -12.62 -14.31
CA GLU A 53 -2.01 -12.30 -15.42
C GLU A 53 -2.19 -10.90 -15.99
N PHE A 54 -3.44 -10.45 -16.12
CA PHE A 54 -3.71 -9.13 -16.69
C PHE A 54 -3.22 -8.00 -15.79
N ILE A 55 -3.26 -8.19 -14.46
CA ILE A 55 -2.72 -7.23 -13.50
C ILE A 55 -1.18 -7.28 -13.54
N ALA A 56 -0.61 -8.48 -13.55
CA ALA A 56 0.84 -8.64 -13.63
C ALA A 56 1.42 -8.01 -14.90
N ALA A 57 0.76 -8.19 -16.02
CA ALA A 57 1.19 -7.58 -17.30
C ALA A 57 1.12 -6.05 -17.24
N ALA A 58 0.06 -5.49 -16.66
CA ALA A 58 -0.09 -4.04 -16.51
C ALA A 58 0.98 -3.47 -15.59
N LEU A 59 1.29 -4.15 -14.48
CA LEU A 59 2.35 -3.74 -13.56
C LEU A 59 3.72 -3.75 -14.23
N GLY A 60 3.99 -4.76 -15.06
CA GLY A 60 5.23 -4.84 -15.82
C GLY A 60 5.41 -3.67 -16.77
N ARG A 61 4.36 -3.31 -17.49
CA ARG A 61 4.38 -2.14 -18.38
C ARG A 61 4.59 -0.84 -17.60
N TRP A 62 3.86 -0.68 -16.51
CA TRP A 62 3.99 0.51 -15.66
C TRP A 62 5.40 0.66 -15.11
N ALA A 63 5.97 -0.42 -14.60
CA ALA A 63 7.33 -0.43 -14.05
C ALA A 63 8.35 -0.04 -15.13
N SER A 64 8.22 -0.59 -16.34
CA SER A 64 9.09 -0.27 -17.46
C SER A 64 9.01 1.20 -17.84
N GLU A 65 7.81 1.77 -17.87
CA GLU A 65 7.58 3.18 -18.22
C GLU A 65 8.15 4.15 -17.19
N HIS A 66 8.32 3.71 -15.94
CA HIS A 66 8.78 4.55 -14.83
C HIS A 66 10.20 4.22 -14.38
N ASP A 67 10.93 3.41 -15.11
CA ASP A 67 12.27 2.94 -14.74
C ASP A 67 12.29 2.29 -13.34
N THR A 68 11.24 1.56 -13.03
CA THR A 68 11.06 0.87 -11.77
C THR A 68 11.43 -0.60 -11.94
N LEU A 69 12.28 -1.12 -11.05
CA LEU A 69 12.56 -2.55 -11.01
C LEU A 69 11.37 -3.27 -10.36
N GLN A 70 10.96 -4.37 -10.95
CA GLN A 70 9.87 -5.17 -10.43
C GLN A 70 10.44 -6.39 -9.71
N ALA A 71 10.17 -6.50 -8.40
CA ALA A 71 10.58 -7.64 -7.58
C ALA A 71 9.39 -8.58 -7.45
N PHE A 72 9.49 -9.75 -8.04
CA PHE A 72 8.45 -10.77 -7.96
C PHE A 72 8.58 -11.56 -6.67
N ILE A 73 7.43 -11.91 -6.08
CA ILE A 73 7.36 -12.76 -4.91
C ILE A 73 7.20 -14.20 -5.41
N PRO A 74 8.14 -15.10 -5.08
CA PRO A 74 8.06 -16.47 -5.55
C PRO A 74 6.77 -17.15 -5.07
N PRO A 75 6.13 -17.97 -5.90
CA PRO A 75 4.97 -18.74 -5.47
C PRO A 75 5.27 -19.59 -4.24
N GLY A 76 4.33 -19.65 -3.31
CA GLY A 76 4.50 -20.42 -2.08
C GLY A 76 5.38 -19.77 -1.02
N GLN A 77 5.80 -18.51 -1.21
CA GLN A 77 6.64 -17.80 -0.26
C GLN A 77 5.99 -16.47 0.16
N PRO A 78 4.81 -16.49 0.81
CA PRO A 78 4.07 -15.27 1.12
C PRO A 78 4.81 -14.32 2.07
N TRP A 79 5.78 -14.81 2.84
CA TRP A 79 6.56 -13.96 3.75
C TRP A 79 7.41 -12.93 3.03
N HIS A 80 7.64 -13.08 1.73
CA HIS A 80 8.34 -12.07 0.93
C HIS A 80 7.50 -10.80 0.71
N ASN A 81 6.20 -10.84 1.03
CA ASN A 81 5.30 -9.70 0.96
C ASN A 81 4.81 -9.27 2.35
N GLY A 82 5.59 -9.56 3.39
CA GLY A 82 5.17 -9.41 4.78
C GLY A 82 4.78 -7.99 5.20
N PHE A 83 5.38 -6.97 4.60
CA PHE A 83 5.08 -5.58 4.97
C PHE A 83 3.64 -5.20 4.59
N VAL A 84 3.22 -5.47 3.37
CA VAL A 84 1.85 -5.15 2.93
C VAL A 84 0.82 -6.07 3.58
N GLU A 85 1.17 -7.33 3.80
CA GLU A 85 0.30 -8.27 4.51
C GLU A 85 0.08 -7.85 5.95
N SER A 86 1.12 -7.41 6.63
CA SER A 86 1.03 -6.91 8.00
C SER A 86 0.14 -5.69 8.10
N LEU A 87 0.27 -4.75 7.16
CA LEU A 87 -0.60 -3.58 7.06
C LEU A 87 -2.06 -4.00 6.86
N HIS A 88 -2.29 -4.89 5.92
CA HIS A 88 -3.64 -5.36 5.59
C HIS A 88 -4.29 -6.09 6.77
N ASN A 89 -3.54 -6.94 7.45
CA ASN A 89 -4.03 -7.65 8.63
C ASN A 89 -4.44 -6.68 9.74
N ARG A 90 -3.66 -5.64 9.95
CA ARG A 90 -3.96 -4.61 10.94
C ARG A 90 -5.22 -3.82 10.55
N MET A 91 -5.34 -3.44 9.30
CA MET A 91 -6.54 -2.78 8.78
C MET A 91 -7.77 -3.65 8.99
N ARG A 92 -7.66 -4.95 8.66
CA ARG A 92 -8.74 -5.91 8.85
C ARG A 92 -9.15 -6.01 10.32
N ASP A 93 -8.17 -6.19 11.22
CA ASP A 93 -8.44 -6.39 12.64
C ASP A 93 -8.99 -5.14 13.32
N GLU A 94 -8.50 -3.96 12.94
CA GLU A 94 -8.88 -2.70 13.58
C GLU A 94 -10.09 -2.04 12.94
N LEU A 95 -10.43 -2.36 11.69
CA LEU A 95 -11.47 -1.67 10.94
C LEU A 95 -12.43 -2.60 10.21
N LEU A 96 -11.91 -3.48 9.34
CA LEU A 96 -12.75 -4.17 8.37
C LEU A 96 -13.69 -5.21 9.00
N GLU A 97 -13.24 -5.92 10.04
CA GLU A 97 -14.04 -6.95 10.71
C GLU A 97 -15.13 -6.36 11.60
N ASP A 98 -14.88 -5.20 12.19
CA ASP A 98 -15.77 -4.61 13.19
C ASP A 98 -16.81 -3.65 12.60
N ASN A 99 -16.79 -3.44 11.30
CA ASN A 99 -17.66 -2.46 10.66
C ASN A 99 -18.50 -3.08 9.54
N MET A 100 -19.77 -2.70 9.51
CA MET A 100 -20.64 -2.93 8.37
C MET A 100 -20.63 -1.67 7.52
N PHE A 101 -20.28 -1.82 6.24
CA PHE A 101 -20.18 -0.68 5.34
C PHE A 101 -21.45 -0.52 4.53
N GLU A 102 -21.97 0.69 4.44
CA GLU A 102 -23.18 1.01 3.70
C GLU A 102 -22.96 1.02 2.18
N GLY A 103 -21.69 1.10 1.76
CA GLY A 103 -21.33 1.09 0.34
C GLY A 103 -19.86 1.40 0.18
N LEU A 104 -19.41 1.53 -1.08
CA LEU A 104 -18.01 1.80 -1.38
C LEU A 104 -17.53 3.15 -0.84
N ASP A 105 -18.37 4.18 -0.94
CA ASP A 105 -17.99 5.51 -0.46
C ASP A 105 -17.81 5.53 1.04
N HIS A 106 -18.65 4.82 1.79
CA HIS A 106 -18.52 4.68 3.23
C HIS A 106 -17.22 3.94 3.59
N ALA A 107 -16.94 2.83 2.89
CA ALA A 107 -15.71 2.08 3.09
C ALA A 107 -14.48 2.93 2.79
N ARG A 108 -14.48 3.67 1.70
CA ARG A 108 -13.37 4.56 1.32
C ARG A 108 -13.12 5.63 2.37
N ALA A 109 -14.18 6.24 2.90
CA ALA A 109 -14.05 7.26 3.93
C ALA A 109 -13.43 6.70 5.21
N LEU A 110 -13.90 5.55 5.68
CA LEU A 110 -13.38 4.92 6.90
C LEU A 110 -11.95 4.42 6.73
N ILE A 111 -11.62 3.83 5.58
CA ILE A 111 -10.26 3.37 5.31
C ILE A 111 -9.31 4.56 5.20
N GLY A 112 -9.75 5.64 4.55
CA GLY A 112 -8.95 6.87 4.46
C GLY A 112 -8.62 7.45 5.83
N ALA A 113 -9.60 7.51 6.73
CA ALA A 113 -9.39 7.97 8.10
C ALA A 113 -8.46 7.04 8.88
N TRP A 114 -8.63 5.72 8.72
CA TRP A 114 -7.75 4.74 9.35
C TRP A 114 -6.31 4.87 8.84
N SER A 115 -6.14 5.04 7.52
CA SER A 115 -4.83 5.22 6.89
C SER A 115 -4.10 6.43 7.47
N GLN A 116 -4.81 7.54 7.63
CA GLN A 116 -4.25 8.76 8.19
C GLN A 116 -3.80 8.55 9.63
N ARG A 117 -4.62 7.90 10.46
CA ARG A 117 -4.26 7.58 11.85
C ARG A 117 -3.08 6.62 11.91
N TYR A 118 -3.05 5.61 11.04
CA TYR A 118 -1.94 4.66 10.96
C TYR A 118 -0.62 5.40 10.68
N ASN A 119 -0.60 6.26 9.68
CA ASN A 119 0.60 6.99 9.31
C ASN A 119 1.05 7.97 10.39
N GLU A 120 0.13 8.63 11.07
CA GLU A 120 0.45 9.66 12.07
C GLU A 120 0.70 9.11 13.47
N GLU A 121 0.05 8.01 13.85
CA GLU A 121 0.00 7.60 15.25
C GLU A 121 0.50 6.18 15.54
N HIS A 122 0.60 5.32 14.51
CA HIS A 122 0.92 3.93 14.77
C HIS A 122 2.42 3.68 14.96
N PRO A 123 2.88 3.36 16.20
CA PRO A 123 4.31 3.13 16.43
C PRO A 123 4.78 1.78 15.89
N HIS A 124 5.98 1.77 15.30
CA HIS A 124 6.63 0.55 14.81
C HIS A 124 7.94 0.33 15.53
N SER A 125 8.17 -0.86 16.05
CA SER A 125 9.43 -1.21 16.72
C SER A 125 10.63 -1.04 15.79
N ALA A 126 10.48 -1.41 14.51
CA ALA A 126 11.54 -1.27 13.51
C ALA A 126 11.90 0.19 13.23
N LEU A 127 11.04 1.13 13.58
CA LEU A 127 11.25 2.57 13.40
C LEU A 127 11.61 3.28 14.70
N GLY A 128 12.08 2.54 15.71
CA GLY A 128 12.34 3.11 17.03
C GLY A 128 11.09 3.59 17.74
N TRP A 129 9.98 2.93 17.51
CA TRP A 129 8.66 3.21 18.08
C TRP A 129 8.04 4.52 17.57
N LEU A 130 8.57 5.06 16.48
CA LEU A 130 7.96 6.19 15.78
C LEU A 130 6.84 5.72 14.87
N SER A 131 5.89 6.61 14.59
CA SER A 131 4.92 6.38 13.52
C SER A 131 5.59 6.52 12.16
N PRO A 132 4.98 5.99 11.09
CA PRO A 132 5.56 6.12 9.75
C PRO A 132 5.86 7.57 9.34
N ASN A 133 4.94 8.50 9.59
CA ASN A 133 5.16 9.89 9.23
C ASN A 133 6.24 10.56 10.08
N GLN A 134 6.31 10.24 11.38
CA GLN A 134 7.37 10.74 12.24
C GLN A 134 8.74 10.28 11.75
N TYR A 135 8.85 9.01 11.41
CA TYR A 135 10.09 8.44 10.90
C TYR A 135 10.49 9.09 9.57
N ALA A 136 9.55 9.24 8.65
CA ALA A 136 9.80 9.86 7.35
C ALA A 136 10.29 11.31 7.50
N ARG A 137 9.67 12.09 8.39
CA ARG A 137 10.09 13.46 8.67
C ARG A 137 11.48 13.53 9.27
N GLN A 138 11.79 12.66 10.22
CA GLN A 138 13.09 12.58 10.87
C GLN A 138 14.20 12.23 9.87
N TRP A 139 13.92 11.22 9.02
CA TRP A 139 14.86 10.80 8.00
C TRP A 139 15.17 11.95 7.02
N ALA A 140 14.14 12.65 6.56
CA ALA A 140 14.28 13.77 5.62
C ALA A 140 15.13 14.91 6.25
N GLN A 141 14.96 15.19 7.54
CA GLN A 141 15.75 16.20 8.24
C GLN A 141 17.23 15.86 8.30
N HIS A 142 17.57 14.58 8.42
CA HIS A 142 18.95 14.12 8.53
C HIS A 142 19.62 13.87 7.17
N HIS A 143 18.86 13.89 6.06
CA HIS A 143 19.35 13.56 4.73
C HIS A 143 19.06 14.66 3.69
N GLN A 144 18.98 15.88 4.16
CA GLN A 144 18.83 17.05 3.27
C GLN A 144 20.15 17.46 2.64
#